data_18113735d86049c437e82837bede0e44
#
_entry.id   18113735d86049c437e82837bede0e44
#
_cell.length_a   1.000
_cell.length_b   1.000
_cell.length_c   1.000
_cell.angle_alpha   90.00
_cell.angle_beta   90.00
_cell.angle_gamma   90.00
#
_symmetry.space_group_name_H-M   'P 1'
#
loop_
_entity.id
_entity.type
_entity.pdbx_description
1 polymer ?
#
loop_
_entity_poly.entity_id
_entity_poly.type
_entity_poly.pdbx_seq_one_letter_code
_entity_poly.pdbx_strand_id
1 'polypeptide(L)'
;MNKKPTTFFQRLAMRAMKLTGANPRDPVIAQWFGIVDNDTGLVVDAATSMQVTAVSAAVRFLAQSVAMLPLILYRRENDGKIRDTKSNVAKVLHNQPNRFQTPYEFKEMMMAHVLLRGNGYAEILSTGGRGVDELMPLHPDRVTPFWTDDGRRAYKYQPAKGPSRIILDSEMFHLMFFSMDGLSGIDPISNHRRTIGLTIGAEKYGAKFYKNDATPPVALEYPGALSPEARQNVTESWSARHQGVNRSHKVAILEEGMKLHELSVTPENAQFLETRKFQVHDIARIFLIQPHLIGAMENATFSNIEQQSLEFVIYTLTPWLTKFEQAVSRDLLNEREQQTMFAEFLVDALLRGDIAARYSAYSIGRQWGWLNANEIRGFENMNTIPSGGQYIVPMNMTPTTSMRDLTPEELASVQAVAMRAMLSTMPRNDAIENIRGNDNE
;
A
#
# COMPACT_ATOMS: atom_id res chain seq x y z
N MET A 1 19.62 10.79 28.99
CA MET A 1 19.26 9.44 28.49
C MET A 1 19.98 8.39 29.37
N ASN A 2 19.29 7.85 30.37
CA ASN A 2 19.87 6.83 31.26
C ASN A 2 19.78 5.45 30.60
N LYS A 3 20.89 4.96 30.05
CA LYS A 3 21.02 3.55 29.67
C LYS A 3 20.93 2.70 30.93
N LYS A 4 19.85 1.92 31.11
CA LYS A 4 19.79 0.89 32.17
C LYS A 4 21.00 -0.03 31.98
N PRO A 5 21.74 -0.36 33.04
CA PRO A 5 22.89 -1.24 32.95
C PRO A 5 22.41 -2.63 32.47
N THR A 6 22.95 -3.10 31.34
CA THR A 6 22.71 -4.47 30.86
C THR A 6 23.19 -5.46 31.90
N THR A 7 22.33 -6.39 32.34
CA THR A 7 22.69 -7.44 33.29
C THR A 7 23.80 -8.32 32.70
N PHE A 8 24.60 -8.96 33.57
CA PHE A 8 25.67 -9.88 33.16
C PHE A 8 25.17 -10.93 32.16
N PHE A 9 23.98 -11.47 32.39
CA PHE A 9 23.35 -12.43 31.51
C PHE A 9 23.02 -11.84 30.10
N GLN A 10 22.59 -10.59 30.02
CA GLN A 10 22.35 -9.92 28.74
C GLN A 10 23.64 -9.72 27.95
N ARG A 11 24.77 -9.43 28.62
CA ARG A 11 26.09 -9.33 27.96
C ARG A 11 26.60 -10.69 27.46
N LEU A 12 26.39 -11.74 28.25
CA LEU A 12 26.76 -13.11 27.88
C LEU A 12 25.92 -13.57 26.66
N ALA A 13 24.65 -13.28 26.68
CA ALA A 13 23.71 -13.56 25.58
C ALA A 13 24.09 -12.84 24.30
N MET A 14 24.39 -11.55 24.33
CA MET A 14 24.87 -10.81 23.19
C MET A 14 26.20 -11.36 22.63
N ARG A 15 27.08 -11.87 23.49
CA ARG A 15 28.29 -12.57 23.05
C ARG A 15 27.99 -13.91 22.39
N ALA A 16 27.09 -14.71 22.98
CA ALA A 16 26.67 -15.99 22.41
C ALA A 16 26.00 -15.81 21.05
N MET A 17 25.13 -14.79 20.89
CA MET A 17 24.50 -14.44 19.61
C MET A 17 25.53 -14.04 18.56
N LYS A 18 26.57 -13.27 18.91
CA LYS A 18 27.66 -12.93 17.99
C LYS A 18 28.46 -14.16 17.54
N LEU A 19 28.60 -15.17 18.39
CA LEU A 19 29.32 -16.41 18.09
C LEU A 19 28.49 -17.40 17.30
N THR A 20 27.18 -17.49 17.54
CA THR A 20 26.28 -18.45 16.89
C THR A 20 25.61 -17.92 15.62
N GLY A 21 25.74 -16.61 15.31
CA GLY A 21 25.03 -15.97 14.20
C GLY A 21 23.51 -15.89 14.41
N ALA A 22 23.04 -16.12 15.63
CA ALA A 22 21.62 -16.07 15.97
C ALA A 22 21.09 -14.63 15.84
N ASN A 23 19.94 -14.47 15.18
CA ASN A 23 19.34 -13.17 14.98
C ASN A 23 18.73 -12.64 16.31
N PRO A 24 19.11 -11.45 16.79
CA PRO A 24 18.52 -10.84 17.97
C PRO A 24 17.00 -10.59 17.85
N ARG A 25 16.47 -10.61 16.63
CA ARG A 25 15.04 -10.41 16.31
C ARG A 25 14.26 -11.73 16.25
N ASP A 26 14.91 -12.88 16.48
CA ASP A 26 14.22 -14.15 16.59
C ASP A 26 13.25 -14.10 17.79
N PRO A 27 11.94 -14.35 17.60
CA PRO A 27 10.93 -14.26 18.64
C PRO A 27 11.25 -15.13 19.87
N VAL A 28 11.81 -16.33 19.64
CA VAL A 28 12.21 -17.25 20.71
C VAL A 28 13.36 -16.66 21.51
N ILE A 29 14.34 -16.07 20.85
CA ILE A 29 15.50 -15.44 21.47
C ILE A 29 15.07 -14.16 22.20
N ALA A 30 14.23 -13.33 21.57
CA ALA A 30 13.68 -12.13 22.19
C ALA A 30 12.90 -12.43 23.48
N GLN A 31 12.11 -13.49 23.48
CA GLN A 31 11.36 -13.95 24.65
C GLN A 31 12.28 -14.48 25.75
N TRP A 32 13.32 -15.25 25.42
CA TRP A 32 14.29 -15.81 26.38
C TRP A 32 15.10 -14.73 27.09
N PHE A 33 15.40 -13.63 26.41
CA PHE A 33 16.21 -12.54 26.95
C PHE A 33 15.42 -11.36 27.50
N GLY A 34 14.09 -11.47 27.59
CA GLY A 34 13.24 -10.41 28.12
C GLY A 34 13.32 -9.10 27.30
N ILE A 35 13.65 -9.19 26.00
CA ILE A 35 13.65 -8.05 25.09
C ILE A 35 12.21 -7.64 24.71
N VAL A 36 11.24 -8.14 25.46
CA VAL A 36 9.84 -7.75 25.35
C VAL A 36 9.67 -6.40 26.07
N ASP A 37 10.05 -5.32 25.39
CA ASP A 37 9.90 -3.96 25.94
C ASP A 37 8.64 -3.33 25.36
N ASN A 38 7.49 -3.92 25.68
CA ASN A 38 6.19 -3.27 25.53
C ASN A 38 5.35 -3.44 26.80
N ASP A 39 4.50 -2.46 27.06
CA ASP A 39 3.66 -2.39 28.26
C ASP A 39 2.64 -3.56 28.35
N THR A 40 2.44 -4.31 27.27
CA THR A 40 1.48 -5.42 27.18
C THR A 40 2.10 -6.78 27.54
N GLY A 41 3.43 -6.88 27.61
CA GLY A 41 4.14 -8.14 27.83
C GLY A 41 4.02 -9.16 26.69
N LEU A 42 3.49 -8.74 25.52
CA LEU A 42 3.29 -9.58 24.35
C LEU A 42 4.44 -9.40 23.36
N VAL A 43 4.88 -10.48 22.71
CA VAL A 43 5.86 -10.40 21.63
C VAL A 43 5.17 -9.81 20.38
N VAL A 44 5.72 -8.72 19.86
CA VAL A 44 5.27 -8.05 18.63
C VAL A 44 6.41 -8.07 17.63
N ASP A 45 6.27 -8.90 16.62
CA ASP A 45 7.15 -9.03 15.46
C ASP A 45 6.32 -9.04 14.16
N ALA A 46 6.94 -9.18 12.99
CA ALA A 46 6.21 -9.21 11.73
C ALA A 46 5.21 -10.36 11.66
N ALA A 47 5.55 -11.55 12.18
CA ALA A 47 4.69 -12.72 12.09
C ALA A 47 3.46 -12.58 12.99
N THR A 48 3.65 -12.14 14.25
CA THR A 48 2.54 -11.89 15.18
C THR A 48 1.70 -10.70 14.77
N SER A 49 2.30 -9.67 14.19
CA SER A 49 1.58 -8.49 13.68
C SER A 49 0.68 -8.83 12.48
N MET A 50 1.12 -9.74 11.61
CA MET A 50 0.31 -10.21 10.48
C MET A 50 -0.90 -11.05 10.90
N GLN A 51 -0.98 -11.51 12.15
CA GLN A 51 -2.18 -12.14 12.71
C GLN A 51 -3.27 -11.10 13.01
N VAL A 52 -2.89 -9.84 13.21
CA VAL A 52 -3.86 -8.73 13.37
C VAL A 52 -4.45 -8.41 11.99
N THR A 53 -5.78 -8.59 11.86
CA THR A 53 -6.48 -8.46 10.57
C THR A 53 -6.25 -7.12 9.90
N ALA A 54 -6.27 -6.01 10.65
CA ALA A 54 -6.04 -4.67 10.11
C ALA A 54 -4.61 -4.46 9.60
N VAL A 55 -3.59 -5.01 10.29
CA VAL A 55 -2.20 -4.97 9.82
C VAL A 55 -2.04 -5.79 8.54
N SER A 56 -2.58 -7.02 8.54
CA SER A 56 -2.54 -7.90 7.37
C SER A 56 -3.25 -7.27 6.18
N ALA A 57 -4.41 -6.65 6.37
CA ALA A 57 -5.14 -5.95 5.33
C ALA A 57 -4.34 -4.77 4.77
N ALA A 58 -3.78 -3.92 5.64
CA ALA A 58 -3.00 -2.75 5.24
C ALA A 58 -1.74 -3.13 4.44
N VAL A 59 -0.96 -4.08 4.95
CA VAL A 59 0.27 -4.54 4.29
C VAL A 59 -0.04 -5.17 2.92
N ARG A 60 -1.03 -6.05 2.86
CA ARG A 60 -1.43 -6.69 1.60
C ARG A 60 -1.97 -5.69 0.61
N PHE A 61 -2.85 -4.79 1.04
CA PHE A 61 -3.45 -3.78 0.17
C PHE A 61 -2.39 -2.89 -0.48
N LEU A 62 -1.44 -2.35 0.31
CA LEU A 62 -0.35 -1.54 -0.24
C LEU A 62 0.59 -2.33 -1.15
N ALA A 63 1.00 -3.51 -0.71
CA ALA A 63 1.91 -4.34 -1.49
C ALA A 63 1.30 -4.73 -2.85
N GLN A 64 0.03 -5.13 -2.86
CA GLN A 64 -0.69 -5.49 -4.07
C GLN A 64 -0.99 -4.29 -4.96
N SER A 65 -1.31 -3.12 -4.39
CA SER A 65 -1.52 -1.89 -5.15
C SER A 65 -0.28 -1.45 -5.94
N VAL A 66 0.90 -1.58 -5.35
CA VAL A 66 2.17 -1.33 -6.07
C VAL A 66 2.46 -2.45 -7.07
N ALA A 67 2.26 -3.70 -6.68
CA ALA A 67 2.61 -4.86 -7.49
C ALA A 67 1.80 -4.96 -8.78
N MET A 68 0.53 -4.58 -8.76
CA MET A 68 -0.36 -4.63 -9.93
C MET A 68 -0.02 -3.62 -11.02
N LEU A 69 0.71 -2.54 -10.67
CA LEU A 69 1.07 -1.52 -11.64
C LEU A 69 2.27 -1.97 -12.49
N PRO A 70 2.18 -1.83 -13.82
CA PRO A 70 3.32 -2.07 -14.69
C PRO A 70 4.42 -1.03 -14.43
N LEU A 71 5.65 -1.49 -14.19
CA LEU A 71 6.84 -0.66 -14.09
C LEU A 71 7.59 -0.74 -15.43
N ILE A 72 7.64 0.37 -16.14
CA ILE A 72 8.20 0.44 -17.47
C ILE A 72 9.48 1.26 -17.47
N LEU A 73 10.50 0.78 -18.14
CA LEU A 73 11.72 1.55 -18.40
C LEU A 73 11.54 2.34 -19.69
N TYR A 74 11.77 3.65 -19.61
CA TYR A 74 11.71 4.57 -20.74
C TYR A 74 13.09 5.14 -21.05
N ARG A 75 13.31 5.42 -22.33
CA ARG A 75 14.44 6.23 -22.81
C ARG A 75 13.89 7.60 -23.24
N ARG A 76 14.57 8.64 -22.78
CA ARG A 76 14.32 10.03 -23.25
C ARG A 76 14.83 10.19 -24.67
N GLU A 77 14.00 10.70 -25.56
CA GLU A 77 14.36 10.93 -26.94
C GLU A 77 13.73 12.25 -27.42
N ASN A 78 14.57 13.23 -27.82
CA ASN A 78 14.15 14.57 -28.22
C ASN A 78 13.06 15.16 -27.31
N ASP A 79 11.81 15.29 -27.82
CA ASP A 79 10.69 15.87 -27.09
C ASP A 79 9.76 14.84 -26.43
N GLY A 80 10.18 13.57 -26.34
CA GLY A 80 9.34 12.51 -25.82
C GLY A 80 10.05 11.40 -25.03
N LYS A 81 9.33 10.32 -24.78
CA LYS A 81 9.85 9.11 -24.16
C LYS A 81 9.48 7.88 -24.97
N ILE A 82 10.44 6.97 -25.17
CA ILE A 82 10.21 5.69 -25.85
C ILE A 82 10.43 4.55 -24.85
N ARG A 83 9.51 3.58 -24.86
CA ARG A 83 9.61 2.38 -24.03
C ARG A 83 10.84 1.57 -24.43
N ASP A 84 11.72 1.31 -23.48
CA ASP A 84 12.83 0.37 -23.66
C ASP A 84 12.36 -1.06 -23.35
N THR A 85 12.54 -1.96 -24.34
CA THR A 85 12.20 -3.38 -24.22
C THR A 85 13.43 -4.28 -24.39
N LYS A 86 14.60 -3.70 -24.69
CA LYS A 86 15.79 -4.44 -25.11
C LYS A 86 16.82 -4.59 -24.01
N SER A 87 16.92 -3.60 -23.10
CA SER A 87 17.91 -3.66 -22.01
C SER A 87 17.60 -4.78 -21.03
N ASN A 88 18.63 -5.26 -20.34
CA ASN A 88 18.46 -6.27 -19.30
C ASN A 88 17.63 -5.73 -18.14
N VAL A 89 17.78 -4.46 -17.78
CA VAL A 89 16.98 -3.80 -16.75
C VAL A 89 15.49 -3.84 -17.11
N ALA A 90 15.12 -3.54 -18.36
CA ALA A 90 13.73 -3.62 -18.81
C ALA A 90 13.18 -5.05 -18.71
N LYS A 91 13.99 -6.06 -19.06
CA LYS A 91 13.59 -7.48 -18.94
C LYS A 91 13.36 -7.89 -17.49
N VAL A 92 14.26 -7.51 -16.59
CA VAL A 92 14.18 -7.83 -15.16
C VAL A 92 12.99 -7.14 -14.51
N LEU A 93 12.71 -5.88 -14.85
CA LEU A 93 11.59 -5.13 -14.27
C LEU A 93 10.23 -5.59 -14.79
N HIS A 94 10.14 -5.98 -16.09
CA HIS A 94 8.86 -6.19 -16.76
C HIS A 94 8.56 -7.66 -17.07
N ASN A 95 9.58 -8.46 -17.41
CA ASN A 95 9.37 -9.84 -17.84
C ASN A 95 9.61 -10.82 -16.69
N GLN A 96 10.81 -10.82 -16.12
CA GLN A 96 11.21 -11.79 -15.10
C GLN A 96 12.35 -11.26 -14.24
N PRO A 97 12.12 -10.93 -12.97
CA PRO A 97 13.17 -10.43 -12.07
C PRO A 97 14.19 -11.50 -11.67
N ASN A 98 13.74 -12.74 -11.55
CA ASN A 98 14.57 -13.90 -11.25
C ASN A 98 13.86 -15.18 -11.72
N ARG A 99 14.55 -16.33 -11.64
CA ARG A 99 14.08 -17.63 -12.20
C ARG A 99 12.84 -18.22 -11.53
N PHE A 100 12.36 -17.69 -10.40
CA PHE A 100 11.25 -18.27 -9.64
C PHE A 100 10.13 -17.27 -9.31
N GLN A 101 10.27 -15.99 -9.66
CA GLN A 101 9.25 -14.96 -9.39
C GLN A 101 8.84 -14.22 -10.65
N THR A 102 7.56 -13.92 -10.73
CA THR A 102 7.02 -12.94 -11.67
C THR A 102 7.33 -11.51 -11.20
N PRO A 103 7.26 -10.49 -12.07
CA PRO A 103 7.41 -9.08 -11.66
C PRO A 103 6.39 -8.65 -10.60
N TYR A 104 5.18 -9.21 -10.63
CA TYR A 104 4.16 -8.97 -9.62
C TYR A 104 4.61 -9.48 -8.26
N GLU A 105 4.97 -10.78 -8.17
CA GLU A 105 5.38 -11.43 -6.92
C GLU A 105 6.63 -10.78 -6.31
N PHE A 106 7.56 -10.37 -7.15
CA PHE A 106 8.76 -9.66 -6.69
C PHE A 106 8.43 -8.31 -6.08
N LYS A 107 7.61 -7.48 -6.75
CA LYS A 107 7.20 -6.17 -6.23
C LYS A 107 6.37 -6.31 -4.95
N GLU A 108 5.41 -7.25 -4.93
CA GLU A 108 4.59 -7.53 -3.75
C GLU A 108 5.45 -7.90 -2.55
N MET A 109 6.39 -8.82 -2.72
CA MET A 109 7.30 -9.25 -1.66
C MET A 109 8.23 -8.14 -1.20
N MET A 110 8.84 -7.37 -2.11
CA MET A 110 9.69 -6.23 -1.76
C MET A 110 8.92 -5.20 -0.94
N MET A 111 7.69 -4.89 -1.34
CA MET A 111 6.82 -4.00 -0.58
C MET A 111 6.45 -4.58 0.79
N ALA A 112 6.12 -5.87 0.88
CA ALA A 112 5.83 -6.52 2.15
C ALA A 112 7.05 -6.47 3.10
N HIS A 113 8.26 -6.69 2.59
CA HIS A 113 9.49 -6.55 3.37
C HIS A 113 9.67 -5.13 3.93
N VAL A 114 9.45 -4.13 3.09
CA VAL A 114 9.56 -2.72 3.52
C VAL A 114 8.49 -2.37 4.55
N LEU A 115 7.25 -2.77 4.35
CA LEU A 115 6.14 -2.46 5.24
C LEU A 115 6.24 -3.18 6.59
N LEU A 116 6.88 -4.36 6.63
CA LEU A 116 7.01 -5.17 7.85
C LEU A 116 8.36 -5.00 8.57
N ARG A 117 9.41 -4.61 7.84
CA ARG A 117 10.79 -4.55 8.36
C ARG A 117 11.50 -3.22 8.07
N GLY A 118 10.82 -2.30 7.41
CA GLY A 118 11.39 -1.01 7.03
C GLY A 118 12.34 -1.06 5.83
N ASN A 119 12.73 -2.24 5.37
CA ASN A 119 13.71 -2.40 4.30
C ASN A 119 13.38 -3.60 3.42
N GLY A 120 13.54 -3.46 2.12
CA GLY A 120 13.48 -4.53 1.13
C GLY A 120 14.80 -4.60 0.39
N TYR A 121 15.40 -5.78 0.32
CA TYR A 121 16.71 -6.01 -0.28
C TYR A 121 16.62 -7.04 -1.40
N ALA A 122 17.30 -6.78 -2.50
CA ALA A 122 17.55 -7.78 -3.53
C ALA A 122 18.99 -7.64 -4.04
N GLU A 123 19.71 -8.73 -4.09
CA GLU A 123 21.06 -8.77 -4.66
C GLU A 123 20.98 -8.71 -6.18
N ILE A 124 21.77 -7.84 -6.77
CA ILE A 124 21.90 -7.68 -8.22
C ILE A 124 22.91 -8.69 -8.71
N LEU A 125 22.46 -9.68 -9.47
CA LEU A 125 23.32 -10.70 -10.07
C LEU A 125 23.63 -10.32 -11.52
N SER A 126 24.92 -10.42 -11.89
CA SER A 126 25.42 -10.16 -13.25
C SER A 126 26.31 -11.31 -13.70
N THR A 127 25.97 -11.95 -14.80
CA THR A 127 26.75 -13.07 -15.38
C THR A 127 28.00 -12.60 -16.11
N GLY A 128 28.05 -11.35 -16.55
CA GLY A 128 29.17 -10.79 -17.32
C GLY A 128 29.97 -9.70 -16.60
N GLY A 129 29.72 -9.49 -15.30
CA GLY A 129 30.40 -8.45 -14.50
C GLY A 129 29.92 -7.03 -14.81
N ARG A 130 28.97 -6.86 -15.73
CA ARG A 130 28.34 -5.57 -16.06
C ARG A 130 26.87 -5.76 -16.41
N GLY A 131 26.01 -5.00 -15.76
CA GLY A 131 24.56 -5.02 -16.00
C GLY A 131 23.78 -5.81 -14.94
N VAL A 132 22.48 -5.94 -15.16
CA VAL A 132 21.52 -6.59 -14.25
C VAL A 132 20.91 -7.78 -14.99
N ASP A 133 21.20 -9.00 -14.55
CA ASP A 133 20.62 -10.20 -15.14
C ASP A 133 19.47 -10.77 -14.27
N GLU A 134 19.65 -10.77 -12.95
CA GLU A 134 18.63 -11.21 -11.99
C GLU A 134 18.63 -10.28 -10.75
N LEU A 135 17.46 -10.14 -10.11
CA LEU A 135 17.30 -9.55 -8.78
C LEU A 135 16.92 -10.64 -7.80
N MET A 136 17.89 -11.06 -6.97
CA MET A 136 17.70 -12.12 -6.00
C MET A 136 17.27 -11.55 -4.65
N PRO A 137 16.01 -11.74 -4.21
CA PRO A 137 15.53 -11.15 -2.97
C PRO A 137 16.22 -11.74 -1.75
N LEU A 138 16.56 -10.88 -0.80
CA LEU A 138 17.17 -11.25 0.46
C LEU A 138 16.20 -10.96 1.61
N HIS A 139 16.13 -11.87 2.58
CA HIS A 139 15.29 -11.65 3.75
C HIS A 139 15.86 -10.50 4.60
N PRO A 140 15.08 -9.46 4.95
CA PRO A 140 15.57 -8.27 5.63
C PRO A 140 16.27 -8.55 6.98
N ASP A 141 15.79 -9.56 7.72
CA ASP A 141 16.39 -9.94 9.00
C ASP A 141 17.81 -10.50 8.88
N ARG A 142 18.25 -10.79 7.66
CA ARG A 142 19.59 -11.35 7.35
C ARG A 142 20.54 -10.34 6.74
N VAL A 143 20.10 -9.11 6.52
CA VAL A 143 20.89 -8.03 5.93
C VAL A 143 21.07 -6.93 6.97
N THR A 144 22.30 -6.52 7.18
CA THR A 144 22.65 -5.39 8.06
C THR A 144 23.43 -4.36 7.25
N PRO A 145 22.83 -3.23 6.92
CA PRO A 145 23.54 -2.15 6.23
C PRO A 145 24.52 -1.46 7.19
N PHE A 146 25.65 -1.01 6.66
CA PHE A 146 26.66 -0.26 7.43
C PHE A 146 27.46 0.67 6.51
N TRP A 147 28.08 1.69 7.09
CA TRP A 147 29.04 2.54 6.40
C TRP A 147 30.42 1.91 6.49
N THR A 148 31.11 1.81 5.37
CA THR A 148 32.53 1.43 5.30
C THR A 148 33.41 2.60 5.74
N ASP A 149 34.69 2.33 6.02
CA ASP A 149 35.63 3.36 6.47
C ASP A 149 35.85 4.47 5.42
N ASP A 150 35.65 4.17 4.14
CA ASP A 150 35.69 5.13 3.04
C ASP A 150 34.37 5.86 2.78
N GLY A 151 33.40 5.71 3.69
CA GLY A 151 32.12 6.40 3.64
C GLY A 151 31.12 5.86 2.62
N ARG A 152 31.34 4.66 2.08
CA ARG A 152 30.40 3.98 1.20
C ARG A 152 29.44 3.10 1.97
N ARG A 153 28.23 2.93 1.46
CA ARG A 153 27.27 1.99 2.01
C ARG A 153 27.63 0.56 1.58
N ALA A 154 27.54 -0.38 2.51
CA ALA A 154 27.69 -1.80 2.23
C ALA A 154 26.72 -2.61 3.12
N TYR A 155 26.55 -3.88 2.79
CA TYR A 155 25.57 -4.74 3.43
C TYR A 155 26.22 -6.05 3.89
N LYS A 156 26.16 -6.33 5.19
CA LYS A 156 26.52 -7.63 5.72
C LYS A 156 25.35 -8.58 5.57
N TYR A 157 25.47 -9.58 4.73
CA TYR A 157 24.46 -10.61 4.53
C TYR A 157 24.85 -11.91 5.24
N GLN A 158 23.93 -12.44 6.05
CA GLN A 158 24.04 -13.74 6.72
C GLN A 158 23.09 -14.73 6.05
N PRO A 159 23.56 -15.63 5.16
CA PRO A 159 22.70 -16.63 4.54
C PRO A 159 22.18 -17.64 5.57
N ALA A 160 21.12 -18.40 5.22
CA ALA A 160 20.57 -19.45 6.10
C ALA A 160 21.60 -20.55 6.38
N LYS A 161 22.48 -20.81 5.41
CA LYS A 161 23.59 -21.77 5.49
C LYS A 161 24.83 -21.13 4.90
N GLY A 162 25.95 -21.25 5.58
CA GLY A 162 27.24 -20.72 5.13
C GLY A 162 27.71 -19.47 5.89
N PRO A 163 28.91 -18.97 5.57
CA PRO A 163 29.49 -17.79 6.22
C PRO A 163 28.79 -16.49 5.80
N SER A 164 28.90 -15.48 6.64
CA SER A 164 28.47 -14.13 6.29
C SER A 164 29.36 -13.56 5.19
N ARG A 165 28.77 -12.77 4.30
CA ARG A 165 29.49 -12.05 3.23
C ARG A 165 29.08 -10.60 3.19
N ILE A 166 29.94 -9.78 2.60
CA ILE A 166 29.66 -8.37 2.35
C ILE A 166 29.21 -8.24 0.90
N ILE A 167 28.12 -7.53 0.70
CA ILE A 167 27.57 -7.15 -0.60
C ILE A 167 27.80 -5.64 -0.72
N LEU A 168 28.36 -5.21 -1.83
CA LEU A 168 28.61 -3.81 -2.09
C LEU A 168 27.33 -3.05 -2.44
N ASP A 169 27.35 -1.74 -2.30
CA ASP A 169 26.21 -0.88 -2.66
C ASP A 169 25.79 -1.02 -4.13
N SER A 170 26.78 -1.16 -5.03
CA SER A 170 26.56 -1.40 -6.47
C SER A 170 25.97 -2.77 -6.83
N GLU A 171 25.90 -3.69 -5.87
CA GLU A 171 25.37 -5.06 -6.04
C GLU A 171 24.06 -5.25 -5.27
N MET A 172 23.47 -4.16 -4.74
CA MET A 172 22.27 -4.22 -3.92
C MET A 172 21.18 -3.29 -4.42
N PHE A 173 20.03 -3.85 -4.76
CA PHE A 173 18.80 -3.09 -4.89
C PHE A 173 18.15 -2.94 -3.51
N HIS A 174 18.04 -1.70 -3.02
CA HIS A 174 17.56 -1.40 -1.68
C HIS A 174 16.39 -0.42 -1.68
N LEU A 175 15.21 -0.93 -1.29
CA LEU A 175 14.01 -0.14 -1.08
C LEU A 175 13.82 0.12 0.42
N MET A 176 13.71 1.39 0.82
CA MET A 176 13.60 1.79 2.24
C MET A 176 12.22 2.37 2.57
N PHE A 177 11.74 2.12 3.77
CA PHE A 177 10.65 2.86 4.39
C PHE A 177 11.09 4.32 4.67
N PHE A 178 10.57 4.94 5.69
CA PHE A 178 11.06 6.22 6.17
C PHE A 178 12.41 6.03 6.86
N SER A 179 13.44 6.77 6.44
CA SER A 179 14.79 6.69 6.98
C SER A 179 15.16 8.01 7.66
N MET A 180 15.84 7.92 8.79
CA MET A 180 16.39 9.09 9.52
C MET A 180 17.92 9.21 9.40
N ASP A 181 18.58 8.15 9.00
CA ASP A 181 20.04 8.06 8.90
C ASP A 181 20.56 7.91 7.46
N GLY A 182 19.64 7.76 6.49
CA GLY A 182 19.96 7.50 5.09
C GLY A 182 20.54 6.10 4.83
N LEU A 183 20.76 5.30 5.87
CA LEU A 183 21.35 3.98 5.79
C LEU A 183 20.30 2.87 5.79
N SER A 184 19.31 2.99 6.67
CA SER A 184 18.24 2.01 6.80
C SER A 184 16.88 2.67 7.02
N GLY A 185 15.81 2.04 6.55
CA GLY A 185 14.45 2.42 6.86
C GLY A 185 14.06 1.97 8.27
N ILE A 186 13.26 2.78 8.96
CA ILE A 186 12.71 2.46 10.28
C ILE A 186 11.76 1.27 10.10
N ASP A 187 11.88 0.26 10.95
CA ASP A 187 10.95 -0.87 11.03
C ASP A 187 9.59 -0.39 11.58
N PRO A 188 8.51 -0.35 10.79
CA PRO A 188 7.22 0.18 11.22
C PRO A 188 6.61 -0.64 12.36
N ILE A 189 6.78 -1.96 12.32
CA ILE A 189 6.23 -2.88 13.33
C ILE A 189 6.92 -2.64 14.68
N SER A 190 8.24 -2.62 14.68
CA SER A 190 9.01 -2.37 15.89
C SER A 190 8.78 -0.97 16.47
N ASN A 191 8.61 0.03 15.61
CA ASN A 191 8.38 1.41 16.01
C ASN A 191 6.98 1.59 16.66
N HIS A 192 5.98 0.88 16.16
CA HIS A 192 4.59 0.94 16.63
C HIS A 192 4.17 -0.28 17.45
N ARG A 193 5.13 -1.02 18.03
CA ARG A 193 4.89 -2.26 18.79
C ARG A 193 3.91 -2.09 19.97
N ARG A 194 3.80 -0.89 20.53
CA ARG A 194 2.82 -0.60 21.61
C ARG A 194 1.39 -0.67 21.07
N THR A 195 1.11 0.05 20.01
CA THR A 195 -0.21 0.09 19.36
C THR A 195 -0.64 -1.30 18.90
N ILE A 196 0.26 -2.00 18.20
CA ILE A 196 0.01 -3.36 17.70
C ILE A 196 -0.15 -4.34 18.88
N GLY A 197 0.68 -4.21 19.91
CA GLY A 197 0.60 -5.03 21.11
C GLY A 197 -0.71 -4.85 21.90
N LEU A 198 -1.21 -3.63 22.00
CA LEU A 198 -2.54 -3.34 22.56
C LEU A 198 -3.67 -4.01 21.73
N THR A 199 -3.56 -3.98 20.42
CA THR A 199 -4.53 -4.65 19.53
C THR A 199 -4.54 -6.16 19.74
N ILE A 200 -3.37 -6.80 19.76
CA ILE A 200 -3.23 -8.23 20.05
C ILE A 200 -3.76 -8.56 21.47
N GLY A 201 -3.46 -7.68 22.45
CA GLY A 201 -3.95 -7.83 23.82
C GLY A 201 -5.48 -7.79 23.91
N ALA A 202 -6.10 -6.82 23.21
CA ALA A 202 -7.55 -6.70 23.16
C ALA A 202 -8.19 -7.93 22.48
N GLU A 203 -7.62 -8.43 21.39
CA GLU A 203 -8.12 -9.66 20.73
C GLU A 203 -8.01 -10.89 21.65
N LYS A 204 -6.89 -11.05 22.36
CA LYS A 204 -6.72 -12.13 23.33
C LYS A 204 -7.65 -12.01 24.52
N TYR A 205 -7.89 -10.78 25.00
CA TYR A 205 -8.87 -10.52 26.04
C TYR A 205 -10.27 -10.91 25.61
N GLY A 206 -10.70 -10.42 24.42
CA GLY A 206 -11.99 -10.79 23.85
C GLY A 206 -12.16 -12.30 23.66
N ALA A 207 -11.13 -12.97 23.13
CA ALA A 207 -11.16 -14.42 22.95
C ALA A 207 -11.30 -15.17 24.28
N LYS A 208 -10.59 -14.74 25.34
CA LYS A 208 -10.73 -15.31 26.69
C LYS A 208 -12.11 -15.03 27.28
N PHE A 209 -12.62 -13.81 27.09
CA PHE A 209 -13.93 -13.41 27.54
C PHE A 209 -15.02 -14.33 26.95
N TYR A 210 -14.99 -14.55 25.63
CA TYR A 210 -15.95 -15.46 24.98
C TYR A 210 -15.73 -16.93 25.35
N LYS A 211 -14.49 -17.37 25.56
CA LYS A 211 -14.18 -18.75 25.94
C LYS A 211 -14.66 -19.07 27.36
N ASN A 212 -14.58 -18.13 28.28
CA ASN A 212 -14.93 -18.31 29.69
C ASN A 212 -16.36 -17.84 30.01
N ASP A 213 -17.23 -17.67 28.97
CA ASP A 213 -18.62 -17.17 29.09
C ASP A 213 -18.73 -15.83 29.84
N ALA A 214 -17.76 -14.92 29.60
CA ALA A 214 -17.73 -13.60 30.16
C ALA A 214 -17.86 -13.61 31.70
N THR A 215 -17.66 -12.54 32.44
CA THR A 215 -18.07 -12.45 33.85
C THR A 215 -19.41 -13.15 34.03
N PRO A 216 -19.60 -14.07 35.01
CA PRO A 216 -20.88 -14.74 35.13
C PRO A 216 -21.97 -13.68 35.14
N PRO A 217 -22.88 -13.69 34.14
CA PRO A 217 -23.89 -12.63 34.05
C PRO A 217 -24.81 -12.67 35.28
N VAL A 218 -24.63 -13.68 36.10
CA VAL A 218 -25.45 -13.96 37.27
C VAL A 218 -24.62 -14.49 38.43
N ALA A 219 -24.90 -14.01 39.61
CA ALA A 219 -24.45 -14.60 40.87
C ALA A 219 -25.60 -15.39 41.51
N LEU A 220 -25.30 -16.61 41.94
CA LEU A 220 -26.23 -17.39 42.74
C LEU A 220 -25.97 -17.09 44.22
N GLU A 221 -26.95 -16.46 44.87
CA GLU A 221 -26.92 -16.21 46.30
C GLU A 221 -27.67 -17.35 47.02
N TYR A 222 -27.02 -17.90 48.09
CA TYR A 222 -27.60 -18.92 48.93
C TYR A 222 -27.66 -18.37 50.38
N PRO A 223 -28.78 -18.49 51.08
CA PRO A 223 -28.98 -17.89 52.40
C PRO A 223 -28.12 -18.49 53.53
N GLY A 224 -27.36 -19.54 53.27
CA GLY A 224 -26.49 -20.22 54.21
C GLY A 224 -25.09 -20.50 53.69
N ALA A 225 -24.30 -21.29 54.39
CA ALA A 225 -23.00 -21.79 53.94
C ALA A 225 -23.17 -23.14 53.25
N LEU A 226 -22.80 -23.26 51.99
CA LEU A 226 -22.77 -24.53 51.28
C LEU A 226 -21.56 -25.36 51.76
N SER A 227 -21.77 -26.68 51.93
CA SER A 227 -20.63 -27.59 52.12
C SER A 227 -19.73 -27.58 50.86
N PRO A 228 -18.46 -27.96 50.96
CA PRO A 228 -17.58 -28.05 49.83
C PRO A 228 -18.12 -28.88 48.69
N GLU A 229 -18.76 -30.03 49.01
CA GLU A 229 -19.35 -30.96 48.04
C GLU A 229 -20.59 -30.34 47.39
N ALA A 230 -21.47 -29.69 48.18
CA ALA A 230 -22.66 -29.01 47.62
C ALA A 230 -22.26 -27.85 46.67
N ARG A 231 -21.23 -27.10 47.04
CA ARG A 231 -20.69 -26.01 46.16
C ARG A 231 -20.19 -26.59 44.85
N GLN A 232 -19.44 -27.69 44.89
CA GLN A 232 -18.93 -28.34 43.67
C GLN A 232 -20.07 -28.84 42.82
N ASN A 233 -21.06 -29.50 43.35
CA ASN A 233 -22.22 -30.00 42.62
C ASN A 233 -23.04 -28.90 41.99
N VAL A 234 -23.26 -27.77 42.65
CA VAL A 234 -23.93 -26.58 42.10
C VAL A 234 -23.11 -26.01 40.94
N THR A 235 -21.82 -25.88 41.11
CA THR A 235 -20.91 -25.33 40.06
C THR A 235 -20.89 -26.23 38.84
N GLU A 236 -20.76 -27.54 39.02
CA GLU A 236 -20.72 -28.51 37.92
C GLU A 236 -22.08 -28.58 37.18
N SER A 237 -23.21 -28.65 37.92
CA SER A 237 -24.54 -28.70 37.32
C SER A 237 -24.87 -27.40 36.59
N TRP A 238 -24.47 -26.23 37.14
CA TRP A 238 -24.66 -24.95 36.49
C TRP A 238 -23.83 -24.85 35.19
N SER A 239 -22.52 -25.17 35.27
CA SER A 239 -21.63 -25.18 34.12
C SER A 239 -22.11 -26.15 33.02
N ALA A 240 -22.51 -27.34 33.39
CA ALA A 240 -23.03 -28.34 32.45
C ALA A 240 -24.31 -27.91 31.72
N ARG A 241 -25.16 -27.10 32.36
CA ARG A 241 -26.45 -26.67 31.79
C ARG A 241 -26.40 -25.32 31.07
N HIS A 242 -25.53 -24.42 31.47
CA HIS A 242 -25.53 -23.00 31.04
C HIS A 242 -24.26 -22.54 30.32
N GLN A 243 -23.17 -23.33 30.35
CA GLN A 243 -21.94 -22.97 29.62
C GLN A 243 -21.89 -23.54 28.21
N GLY A 244 -21.47 -22.69 27.22
CA GLY A 244 -21.24 -23.05 25.81
C GLY A 244 -22.25 -22.45 24.84
N VAL A 245 -21.78 -22.12 23.64
CA VAL A 245 -22.48 -21.37 22.57
C VAL A 245 -23.86 -21.98 22.19
N ASN A 246 -24.04 -23.26 22.38
CA ASN A 246 -25.29 -23.98 22.03
C ASN A 246 -26.28 -24.14 23.22
N ARG A 247 -26.00 -23.53 24.38
CA ARG A 247 -26.77 -23.70 25.61
C ARG A 247 -27.36 -22.41 26.19
N SER A 248 -27.22 -21.32 25.47
CA SER A 248 -27.86 -20.03 25.78
C SER A 248 -29.39 -20.17 25.74
N HIS A 249 -30.09 -19.53 26.68
CA HIS A 249 -31.56 -19.49 26.82
C HIS A 249 -32.23 -20.71 27.45
N LYS A 250 -31.50 -21.57 28.20
CA LYS A 250 -32.16 -22.62 29.01
C LYS A 250 -32.67 -22.06 30.33
N VAL A 251 -33.85 -22.53 30.75
CA VAL A 251 -34.46 -22.15 32.02
C VAL A 251 -33.58 -22.64 33.20
N ALA A 252 -33.24 -21.71 34.10
CA ALA A 252 -32.54 -22.02 35.33
C ALA A 252 -33.57 -22.36 36.43
N ILE A 253 -33.43 -23.51 37.08
CA ILE A 253 -34.23 -23.89 38.22
C ILE A 253 -33.38 -23.66 39.47
N LEU A 254 -33.85 -22.80 40.34
CA LEU A 254 -33.21 -22.45 41.61
C LEU A 254 -33.91 -23.22 42.75
N GLU A 255 -33.15 -23.98 43.52
CA GLU A 255 -33.65 -24.80 44.60
C GLU A 255 -33.23 -24.20 45.96
N GLU A 256 -33.84 -24.58 47.03
CA GLU A 256 -33.44 -24.28 48.45
C GLU A 256 -33.30 -22.77 48.76
N GLY A 257 -34.13 -21.93 48.15
CA GLY A 257 -34.10 -20.49 48.43
C GLY A 257 -32.98 -19.71 47.79
N MET A 258 -32.25 -20.30 46.83
CA MET A 258 -31.25 -19.58 46.00
C MET A 258 -31.90 -18.45 45.24
N LYS A 259 -31.21 -17.30 45.17
CA LYS A 259 -31.61 -16.16 44.38
C LYS A 259 -30.60 -15.92 43.28
N LEU A 260 -31.11 -15.56 42.12
CA LEU A 260 -30.30 -15.15 40.98
C LEU A 260 -30.15 -13.61 41.02
N HIS A 261 -28.95 -13.14 41.13
CA HIS A 261 -28.62 -11.73 40.91
C HIS A 261 -27.97 -11.56 39.55
N GLU A 262 -28.63 -10.84 38.66
CA GLU A 262 -28.04 -10.43 37.41
C GLU A 262 -26.95 -9.39 37.71
N LEU A 263 -25.71 -9.77 37.46
CA LEU A 263 -24.59 -8.84 37.43
C LEU A 263 -24.69 -8.11 36.10
N SER A 264 -25.23 -6.90 36.13
CA SER A 264 -25.46 -6.08 34.92
C SER A 264 -24.21 -6.07 34.03
N VAL A 265 -24.43 -6.26 32.72
CA VAL A 265 -23.39 -6.06 31.71
C VAL A 265 -22.88 -4.63 31.86
N THR A 266 -21.68 -4.48 32.37
CA THR A 266 -21.07 -3.18 32.63
C THR A 266 -20.90 -2.40 31.31
N PRO A 267 -20.91 -1.04 31.33
CA PRO A 267 -20.63 -0.19 30.16
C PRO A 267 -19.31 -0.51 29.43
N GLU A 268 -18.43 -1.30 30.08
CA GLU A 268 -17.14 -1.77 29.55
C GLU A 268 -17.24 -2.54 28.23
N ASN A 269 -18.35 -3.23 27.96
CA ASN A 269 -18.50 -3.98 26.70
C ASN A 269 -18.75 -3.06 25.50
N ALA A 270 -19.45 -1.95 25.68
CA ALA A 270 -19.61 -0.94 24.63
C ALA A 270 -18.28 -0.24 24.36
N GLN A 271 -17.56 0.13 25.42
CA GLN A 271 -16.23 0.75 25.32
C GLN A 271 -15.20 -0.20 24.67
N PHE A 272 -15.30 -1.51 24.88
CA PHE A 272 -14.43 -2.49 24.24
C PHE A 272 -14.61 -2.52 22.71
N LEU A 273 -15.85 -2.46 22.22
CA LEU A 273 -16.12 -2.41 20.78
C LEU A 273 -15.61 -1.10 20.16
N GLU A 274 -15.79 0.04 20.84
CA GLU A 274 -15.25 1.33 20.38
C GLU A 274 -13.73 1.33 20.37
N THR A 275 -13.10 0.74 21.38
CA THR A 275 -11.65 0.57 21.42
C THR A 275 -11.13 -0.25 20.24
N ARG A 276 -11.80 -1.36 19.88
CA ARG A 276 -11.44 -2.15 18.71
C ARG A 276 -11.55 -1.38 17.41
N LYS A 277 -12.61 -0.57 17.24
CA LYS A 277 -12.77 0.31 16.09
C LYS A 277 -11.63 1.31 16.00
N PHE A 278 -11.33 1.99 17.11
CA PHE A 278 -10.23 2.94 17.18
C PHE A 278 -8.87 2.31 16.83
N GLN A 279 -8.63 1.08 17.24
CA GLN A 279 -7.40 0.36 16.91
C GLN A 279 -7.21 0.15 15.40
N VAL A 280 -8.29 -0.07 14.64
CA VAL A 280 -8.21 -0.17 13.17
C VAL A 280 -7.77 1.17 12.56
N HIS A 281 -8.29 2.29 13.07
CA HIS A 281 -7.87 3.63 12.65
C HIS A 281 -6.40 3.91 12.98
N ASP A 282 -5.92 3.47 14.14
CA ASP A 282 -4.50 3.64 14.50
C ASP A 282 -3.58 2.84 13.57
N ILE A 283 -3.95 1.61 13.24
CA ILE A 283 -3.20 0.80 12.27
C ILE A 283 -3.23 1.44 10.88
N ALA A 284 -4.38 1.98 10.45
CA ALA A 284 -4.50 2.71 9.20
C ALA A 284 -3.53 3.92 9.13
N ARG A 285 -3.35 4.65 10.26
CA ARG A 285 -2.39 5.76 10.37
C ARG A 285 -0.94 5.32 10.26
N ILE A 286 -0.56 4.14 10.79
CA ILE A 286 0.81 3.61 10.68
C ILE A 286 1.23 3.49 9.22
N PHE A 287 0.32 3.04 8.36
CA PHE A 287 0.57 2.79 6.94
C PHE A 287 0.07 3.91 6.03
N LEU A 288 -0.49 5.00 6.57
CA LEU A 288 -1.08 6.12 5.84
C LEU A 288 -2.14 5.67 4.83
N ILE A 289 -3.00 4.74 5.24
CA ILE A 289 -4.13 4.23 4.46
C ILE A 289 -5.43 4.76 5.03
N GLN A 290 -6.40 5.06 4.16
CA GLN A 290 -7.74 5.39 4.61
C GLN A 290 -8.42 4.15 5.22
N PRO A 291 -9.09 4.28 6.39
CA PRO A 291 -9.67 3.15 7.11
C PRO A 291 -10.67 2.31 6.30
N HIS A 292 -11.44 2.92 5.38
CA HIS A 292 -12.39 2.20 4.54
C HIS A 292 -11.71 1.16 3.62
N LEU A 293 -10.46 1.39 3.19
CA LEU A 293 -9.69 0.46 2.33
C LEU A 293 -9.28 -0.82 3.06
N ILE A 294 -9.30 -0.80 4.39
CA ILE A 294 -9.03 -1.97 5.23
C ILE A 294 -10.27 -2.47 5.96
N GLY A 295 -11.47 -2.08 5.48
CA GLY A 295 -12.75 -2.61 5.93
C GLY A 295 -13.48 -1.82 7.01
N ALA A 296 -13.01 -0.63 7.42
CA ALA A 296 -13.70 0.24 8.36
C ALA A 296 -14.56 1.27 7.59
N MET A 297 -15.80 0.90 7.27
CA MET A 297 -16.71 1.70 6.45
C MET A 297 -17.63 2.63 7.25
N GLU A 298 -17.28 2.97 8.48
CA GLU A 298 -18.07 3.86 9.31
C GLU A 298 -18.09 5.27 8.67
N ASN A 299 -19.29 5.77 8.36
CA ASN A 299 -19.53 7.08 7.73
C ASN A 299 -19.11 7.24 6.25
N ALA A 300 -18.94 6.14 5.51
CA ALA A 300 -18.64 6.21 4.08
C ALA A 300 -19.92 6.46 3.26
N THR A 301 -20.00 7.59 2.54
CA THR A 301 -21.00 7.84 1.50
C THR A 301 -20.38 7.61 0.13
N PHE A 302 -21.19 7.30 -0.89
CA PHE A 302 -20.67 6.99 -2.24
C PHE A 302 -19.80 8.10 -2.84
N SER A 303 -20.20 9.37 -2.68
CA SER A 303 -19.43 10.51 -3.18
C SER A 303 -18.08 10.69 -2.48
N ASN A 304 -17.99 10.31 -1.20
CA ASN A 304 -16.76 10.39 -0.45
C ASN A 304 -15.78 9.27 -0.83
N ILE A 305 -16.28 8.10 -1.27
CA ILE A 305 -15.43 6.95 -1.65
C ILE A 305 -14.60 7.26 -2.90
N GLU A 306 -15.18 7.91 -3.91
CA GLU A 306 -14.45 8.32 -5.13
C GLU A 306 -13.33 9.30 -4.79
N GLN A 307 -13.64 10.34 -4.02
CA GLN A 307 -12.66 11.32 -3.56
C GLN A 307 -11.54 10.65 -2.75
N GLN A 308 -11.89 9.77 -1.82
CA GLN A 308 -10.93 9.05 -0.99
C GLN A 308 -10.08 8.08 -1.79
N SER A 309 -10.61 7.48 -2.85
CA SER A 309 -9.83 6.62 -3.76
C SER A 309 -8.78 7.42 -4.52
N LEU A 310 -9.11 8.64 -4.97
CA LEU A 310 -8.14 9.55 -5.58
C LEU A 310 -7.07 10.00 -4.58
N GLU A 311 -7.47 10.34 -3.36
CA GLU A 311 -6.55 10.70 -2.27
C GLU A 311 -5.59 9.58 -1.93
N PHE A 312 -6.04 8.32 -1.94
CA PHE A 312 -5.18 7.15 -1.78
C PHE A 312 -4.09 7.12 -2.84
N VAL A 313 -4.44 7.32 -4.11
CA VAL A 313 -3.45 7.34 -5.20
C VAL A 313 -2.44 8.46 -5.02
N ILE A 314 -2.91 9.68 -4.72
CA ILE A 314 -2.05 10.87 -4.64
C ILE A 314 -1.15 10.83 -3.40
N TYR A 315 -1.73 10.59 -2.22
CA TYR A 315 -1.01 10.79 -0.95
C TYR A 315 -0.37 9.53 -0.38
N THR A 316 -0.92 8.35 -0.70
CA THR A 316 -0.41 7.09 -0.18
C THR A 316 0.41 6.33 -1.20
N LEU A 317 -0.12 6.12 -2.41
CA LEU A 317 0.49 5.26 -3.39
C LEU A 317 1.65 5.94 -4.14
N THR A 318 1.44 7.17 -4.64
CA THR A 318 2.46 7.91 -5.41
C THR A 318 3.82 8.03 -4.70
N PRO A 319 3.90 8.32 -3.38
CA PRO A 319 5.18 8.32 -2.67
C PRO A 319 5.92 6.96 -2.75
N TRP A 320 5.21 5.84 -2.71
CA TRP A 320 5.80 4.50 -2.86
C TRP A 320 6.28 4.24 -4.28
N LEU A 321 5.49 4.63 -5.27
CA LEU A 321 5.86 4.49 -6.68
C LEU A 321 7.14 5.30 -6.97
N THR A 322 7.17 6.55 -6.55
CA THR A 322 8.35 7.43 -6.69
C THR A 322 9.59 6.86 -6.02
N LYS A 323 9.45 6.31 -4.79
CA LYS A 323 10.58 5.66 -4.11
C LYS A 323 11.11 4.46 -4.89
N PHE A 324 10.21 3.66 -5.44
CA PHE A 324 10.59 2.48 -6.22
C PHE A 324 11.27 2.87 -7.53
N GLU A 325 10.72 3.85 -8.26
CA GLU A 325 11.29 4.40 -9.50
C GLU A 325 12.70 4.98 -9.28
N GLN A 326 12.86 5.75 -8.21
CA GLN A 326 14.15 6.32 -7.84
C GLN A 326 15.16 5.25 -7.38
N ALA A 327 14.71 4.21 -6.67
CA ALA A 327 15.56 3.09 -6.31
C ALA A 327 16.04 2.33 -7.56
N VAL A 328 15.14 2.11 -8.54
CA VAL A 328 15.53 1.54 -9.84
C VAL A 328 16.58 2.40 -10.55
N SER A 329 16.37 3.71 -10.59
CA SER A 329 17.33 4.63 -11.21
C SER A 329 18.69 4.60 -10.51
N ARG A 330 18.70 4.63 -9.18
CA ARG A 330 19.93 4.66 -8.37
C ARG A 330 20.72 3.36 -8.45
N ASP A 331 20.03 2.19 -8.35
CA ASP A 331 20.69 0.91 -8.10
C ASP A 331 20.84 0.06 -9.38
N LEU A 332 19.96 0.22 -10.38
CA LEU A 332 19.94 -0.64 -11.57
C LEU A 332 20.47 0.05 -12.83
N LEU A 333 20.52 1.38 -12.86
CA LEU A 333 21.02 2.15 -14.00
C LEU A 333 22.41 2.70 -13.69
N ASN A 334 23.35 2.56 -14.64
CA ASN A 334 24.64 3.22 -14.52
C ASN A 334 24.54 4.74 -14.78
N GLU A 335 25.57 5.51 -14.43
CA GLU A 335 25.58 6.98 -14.52
C GLU A 335 25.20 7.53 -15.92
N ARG A 336 25.57 6.82 -17.00
CA ARG A 336 25.22 7.23 -18.38
C ARG A 336 23.74 6.92 -18.68
N GLU A 337 23.26 5.79 -18.22
CA GLU A 337 21.87 5.38 -18.40
C GLU A 337 20.93 6.28 -17.60
N GLN A 338 21.29 6.71 -16.38
CA GLN A 338 20.50 7.64 -15.55
C GLN A 338 20.24 8.99 -16.25
N GLN A 339 21.14 9.43 -17.14
CA GLN A 339 20.93 10.66 -17.90
C GLN A 339 19.86 10.52 -19.00
N THR A 340 19.73 9.32 -19.56
CA THR A 340 18.90 9.07 -20.74
C THR A 340 17.71 8.16 -20.48
N MET A 341 17.70 7.43 -19.36
CA MET A 341 16.66 6.45 -19.03
C MET A 341 16.04 6.74 -17.67
N PHE A 342 14.81 6.33 -17.49
CA PHE A 342 14.10 6.36 -16.21
C PHE A 342 13.01 5.29 -16.17
N ALA A 343 12.70 4.80 -14.98
CA ALA A 343 11.58 3.90 -14.75
C ALA A 343 10.36 4.71 -14.34
N GLU A 344 9.17 4.28 -14.77
CA GLU A 344 7.90 4.93 -14.46
C GLU A 344 6.80 3.88 -14.31
N PHE A 345 6.00 4.01 -13.25
CA PHE A 345 4.80 3.21 -13.09
C PHE A 345 3.64 3.77 -13.91
N LEU A 346 2.91 2.90 -14.59
CA LEU A 346 1.70 3.29 -15.30
C LEU A 346 0.52 3.34 -14.34
N VAL A 347 0.25 4.51 -13.76
CA VAL A 347 -0.82 4.74 -12.77
C VAL A 347 -2.21 4.78 -13.44
N ASP A 348 -2.29 5.09 -14.73
CA ASP A 348 -3.55 5.18 -15.50
C ASP A 348 -4.40 3.92 -15.41
N ALA A 349 -3.77 2.77 -15.15
CA ALA A 349 -4.46 1.50 -14.92
C ALA A 349 -5.38 1.51 -13.69
N LEU A 350 -5.06 2.30 -12.64
CA LEU A 350 -5.89 2.44 -11.43
C LEU A 350 -7.05 3.41 -11.63
N LEU A 351 -6.86 4.41 -12.47
CA LEU A 351 -7.88 5.43 -12.76
C LEU A 351 -8.95 4.95 -13.74
N ARG A 352 -8.88 3.69 -14.18
CA ARG A 352 -9.81 3.09 -15.14
C ARG A 352 -11.23 2.84 -14.61
N GLY A 353 -11.50 3.18 -13.34
CA GLY A 353 -12.80 2.91 -12.70
C GLY A 353 -13.99 3.63 -13.32
N ASP A 354 -13.84 4.84 -13.87
CA ASP A 354 -14.90 5.58 -14.54
C ASP A 354 -14.69 5.60 -16.06
N ILE A 355 -15.36 4.67 -16.74
CA ILE A 355 -15.35 4.58 -18.20
C ILE A 355 -15.94 5.87 -18.83
N ALA A 356 -16.99 6.45 -18.26
CA ALA A 356 -17.68 7.62 -18.81
C ALA A 356 -16.77 8.85 -18.75
N ALA A 357 -16.15 9.13 -17.60
CA ALA A 357 -15.23 10.26 -17.46
C ALA A 357 -14.01 10.11 -18.37
N ARG A 358 -13.46 8.90 -18.50
CA ARG A 358 -12.31 8.62 -19.38
C ARG A 358 -12.65 8.84 -20.84
N TYR A 359 -13.76 8.30 -21.34
CA TYR A 359 -14.19 8.50 -22.73
C TYR A 359 -14.56 9.95 -23.00
N SER A 360 -15.10 10.66 -22.04
CA SER A 360 -15.32 12.12 -22.11
C SER A 360 -13.97 12.86 -22.27
N ALA A 361 -12.97 12.52 -21.48
CA ALA A 361 -11.62 13.09 -21.61
C ALA A 361 -10.99 12.78 -22.99
N TYR A 362 -11.14 11.55 -23.51
CA TYR A 362 -10.68 11.20 -24.86
C TYR A 362 -11.41 12.00 -25.94
N SER A 363 -12.72 12.19 -25.78
CA SER A 363 -13.51 13.01 -26.69
C SER A 363 -12.99 14.45 -26.77
N ILE A 364 -12.73 15.04 -25.59
CA ILE A 364 -12.14 16.39 -25.46
C ILE A 364 -10.75 16.42 -26.13
N GLY A 365 -9.88 15.45 -25.77
CA GLY A 365 -8.52 15.37 -26.32
C GLY A 365 -8.49 15.22 -27.84
N ARG A 366 -9.41 14.44 -28.40
CA ARG A 366 -9.60 14.25 -29.84
C ARG A 366 -10.12 15.52 -30.51
N GLN A 367 -11.10 16.17 -29.87
CA GLN A 367 -11.72 17.39 -30.40
C GLN A 367 -10.71 18.56 -30.46
N TRP A 368 -9.86 18.70 -29.46
CA TRP A 368 -8.90 19.79 -29.38
C TRP A 368 -7.54 19.45 -30.04
N GLY A 369 -7.41 18.28 -30.61
CA GLY A 369 -6.27 17.90 -31.46
C GLY A 369 -5.00 17.51 -30.70
N TRP A 370 -5.03 17.30 -29.38
CA TRP A 370 -3.88 16.84 -28.62
C TRP A 370 -3.85 15.31 -28.39
N LEU A 371 -4.90 14.58 -28.88
CA LEU A 371 -4.89 13.12 -28.94
C LEU A 371 -5.31 12.67 -30.36
N ASN A 372 -4.63 11.63 -30.86
CA ASN A 372 -5.05 10.95 -32.10
C ASN A 372 -5.78 9.62 -31.78
N ALA A 373 -6.43 9.02 -32.79
CA ALA A 373 -7.21 7.80 -32.57
C ALA A 373 -6.35 6.59 -32.17
N ASN A 374 -5.12 6.49 -32.66
CA ASN A 374 -4.25 5.38 -32.34
C ASN A 374 -3.67 5.47 -30.91
N GLU A 375 -3.46 6.68 -30.40
CA GLU A 375 -3.11 6.89 -28.99
C GLU A 375 -4.24 6.45 -28.07
N ILE A 376 -5.48 6.87 -28.34
CA ILE A 376 -6.65 6.45 -27.58
C ILE A 376 -6.82 4.92 -27.62
N ARG A 377 -6.67 4.34 -28.82
CA ARG A 377 -6.71 2.87 -28.97
C ARG A 377 -5.60 2.17 -28.19
N GLY A 378 -4.41 2.76 -28.14
CA GLY A 378 -3.30 2.27 -27.34
C GLY A 378 -3.60 2.30 -25.83
N PHE A 379 -4.23 3.37 -25.33
CA PHE A 379 -4.68 3.45 -23.93
C PHE A 379 -5.71 2.38 -23.56
N GLU A 380 -6.56 1.99 -24.54
CA GLU A 380 -7.57 0.93 -24.37
C GLU A 380 -7.09 -0.46 -24.80
N ASN A 381 -5.78 -0.64 -25.03
CA ASN A 381 -5.18 -1.91 -25.47
C ASN A 381 -5.79 -2.46 -26.78
N MET A 382 -6.17 -1.58 -27.68
CA MET A 382 -6.69 -1.91 -29.01
C MET A 382 -5.59 -1.75 -30.06
N ASN A 383 -5.63 -2.57 -31.12
CA ASN A 383 -4.68 -2.45 -32.23
C ASN A 383 -4.85 -1.11 -32.96
N THR A 384 -3.76 -0.57 -33.50
CA THR A 384 -3.77 0.63 -34.32
C THR A 384 -4.57 0.42 -35.61
N ILE A 385 -5.13 1.51 -36.16
CA ILE A 385 -5.83 1.51 -37.45
C ILE A 385 -5.08 2.37 -38.47
N PRO A 386 -5.15 2.05 -39.75
CA PRO A 386 -4.62 2.91 -40.81
C PRO A 386 -5.20 4.34 -40.68
N SER A 387 -4.40 5.36 -40.90
CA SER A 387 -4.76 6.78 -40.73
C SER A 387 -5.18 7.23 -39.32
N GLY A 388 -5.19 6.35 -38.31
CA GLY A 388 -5.55 6.70 -36.93
C GLY A 388 -4.53 7.57 -36.21
N GLY A 389 -3.33 7.77 -36.76
CA GLY A 389 -2.28 8.64 -36.20
C GLY A 389 -2.47 10.13 -36.51
N GLN A 390 -3.51 10.50 -37.27
CA GLN A 390 -3.75 11.90 -37.60
C GLN A 390 -4.39 12.66 -36.45
N TYR A 391 -3.81 13.81 -36.12
CA TYR A 391 -4.42 14.78 -35.21
C TYR A 391 -5.43 15.61 -35.99
N ILE A 392 -6.63 15.79 -35.47
CA ILE A 392 -7.69 16.62 -36.05
C ILE A 392 -7.95 17.80 -35.11
N VAL A 393 -8.08 18.96 -35.69
CA VAL A 393 -8.49 20.18 -35.02
C VAL A 393 -9.80 20.68 -35.63
N PRO A 394 -10.66 21.37 -34.87
CA PRO A 394 -11.86 22.01 -35.44
C PRO A 394 -11.50 22.99 -36.58
N MET A 395 -12.24 22.95 -37.68
CA MET A 395 -11.97 23.80 -38.84
C MET A 395 -12.04 25.32 -38.58
N ASN A 396 -12.66 25.72 -37.46
CA ASN A 396 -12.77 27.11 -37.04
C ASN A 396 -11.54 27.57 -36.19
N MET A 397 -10.53 26.72 -35.97
CA MET A 397 -9.30 27.08 -35.26
C MET A 397 -8.19 27.37 -36.27
N THR A 398 -7.68 28.59 -36.21
CA THR A 398 -6.53 29.02 -37.00
C THR A 398 -5.41 29.38 -36.03
N PRO A 399 -4.16 28.93 -36.29
CA PRO A 399 -3.00 29.34 -35.46
C PRO A 399 -2.86 30.85 -35.45
N THR A 400 -2.68 31.47 -34.30
CA THR A 400 -2.54 32.93 -34.18
C THR A 400 -1.33 33.50 -34.93
N THR A 401 -0.33 32.69 -35.19
CA THR A 401 0.83 33.03 -36.04
C THR A 401 0.46 33.16 -37.51
N SER A 402 -0.49 32.33 -37.99
CA SER A 402 -0.95 32.36 -39.38
C SER A 402 -1.84 33.58 -39.68
N MET A 403 -2.49 34.20 -38.69
CA MET A 403 -3.30 35.41 -38.89
C MET A 403 -2.46 36.68 -39.10
N ARG A 404 -1.20 36.71 -38.64
CA ARG A 404 -0.31 37.85 -38.82
C ARG A 404 0.30 37.91 -40.22
N ASP A 405 0.38 36.77 -40.91
CA ASP A 405 1.01 36.62 -42.22
C ASP A 405 0.01 36.49 -43.37
N LEU A 406 -1.29 36.54 -43.10
CA LEU A 406 -2.31 36.51 -44.12
C LEU A 406 -2.39 37.85 -44.85
N THR A 407 -2.40 37.76 -46.18
CA THR A 407 -2.70 38.93 -47.03
C THR A 407 -4.15 39.36 -46.83
N PRO A 408 -4.52 40.63 -47.15
CA PRO A 408 -5.91 41.09 -47.00
C PRO A 408 -6.93 40.25 -47.77
N GLU A 409 -6.55 39.65 -48.89
CA GLU A 409 -7.40 38.77 -49.70
C GLU A 409 -7.62 37.40 -49.01
N GLU A 410 -6.61 36.83 -48.39
CA GLU A 410 -6.71 35.58 -47.62
C GLU A 410 -7.55 35.78 -46.35
N LEU A 411 -7.40 36.93 -45.67
CA LEU A 411 -8.22 37.30 -44.51
C LEU A 411 -9.71 37.41 -44.88
N ALA A 412 -10.01 38.02 -46.02
CA ALA A 412 -11.38 38.12 -46.54
C ALA A 412 -11.97 36.74 -46.87
N SER A 413 -11.16 35.81 -47.38
CA SER A 413 -11.60 34.43 -47.68
C SER A 413 -11.93 33.64 -46.41
N VAL A 414 -11.12 33.78 -45.38
CA VAL A 414 -11.35 33.15 -44.05
C VAL A 414 -12.60 33.72 -43.39
N GLN A 415 -12.82 35.03 -43.49
CA GLN A 415 -14.03 35.68 -42.97
C GLN A 415 -15.28 35.24 -43.73
N ALA A 416 -15.21 35.06 -45.04
CA ALA A 416 -16.31 34.55 -45.84
C ALA A 416 -16.69 33.10 -45.49
N VAL A 417 -15.71 32.24 -45.22
CA VAL A 417 -15.92 30.86 -44.78
C VAL A 417 -16.55 30.83 -43.37
N ALA A 418 -16.07 31.65 -42.45
CA ALA A 418 -16.63 31.76 -41.11
C ALA A 418 -18.07 32.28 -41.13
N MET A 419 -18.38 33.27 -41.98
CA MET A 419 -19.72 33.81 -42.19
C MET A 419 -20.68 32.80 -42.80
N ARG A 420 -20.23 32.00 -43.75
CA ARG A 420 -21.01 30.87 -44.30
C ARG A 420 -21.30 29.80 -43.24
N ALA A 421 -20.34 29.45 -42.42
CA ALA A 421 -20.52 28.50 -41.31
C ALA A 421 -21.53 29.01 -40.28
N MET A 422 -21.48 30.28 -39.91
CA MET A 422 -22.47 30.92 -39.01
C MET A 422 -23.88 30.90 -39.64
N LEU A 423 -24.00 31.26 -40.91
CA LEU A 423 -25.28 31.25 -41.60
C LEU A 423 -25.90 29.86 -41.78
N SER A 424 -25.07 28.81 -41.85
CA SER A 424 -25.52 27.42 -41.93
C SER A 424 -26.07 26.86 -40.61
N THR A 425 -25.71 27.48 -39.47
CA THR A 425 -26.17 27.08 -38.14
C THR A 425 -27.39 27.89 -37.65
N MET A 426 -27.79 28.96 -38.37
CA MET A 426 -28.97 29.75 -38.05
C MET A 426 -30.24 29.06 -38.53
N PRO A 427 -31.33 29.07 -37.75
CA PRO A 427 -32.63 28.62 -38.24
C PRO A 427 -33.02 29.43 -39.50
N ARG A 428 -33.58 28.77 -40.50
CA ARG A 428 -33.84 29.29 -41.85
C ARG A 428 -34.60 30.63 -41.90
N ASN A 429 -35.35 30.96 -40.85
CA ASN A 429 -36.10 32.23 -40.75
C ASN A 429 -35.21 33.45 -40.45
N ASP A 430 -34.13 33.28 -39.70
CA ASP A 430 -33.27 34.40 -39.29
C ASP A 430 -32.22 34.73 -40.38
N ALA A 431 -31.91 33.78 -41.26
CA ALA A 431 -31.00 33.98 -42.37
C ALA A 431 -31.56 34.94 -43.46
N ILE A 432 -32.89 35.05 -43.63
CA ILE A 432 -33.54 35.90 -44.63
C ILE A 432 -33.64 37.36 -44.15
N GLU A 433 -33.78 37.58 -42.83
CA GLU A 433 -33.85 38.94 -42.28
C GLU A 433 -32.48 39.63 -42.25
N ASN A 434 -31.38 38.90 -42.01
CA ASN A 434 -30.03 39.48 -42.00
C ASN A 434 -29.50 39.84 -43.40
N ILE A 435 -29.99 39.20 -44.46
CA ILE A 435 -29.60 39.56 -45.85
C ILE A 435 -30.34 40.82 -46.31
N ARG A 436 -31.55 41.08 -45.80
CA ARG A 436 -32.34 42.28 -46.15
C ARG A 436 -31.96 43.53 -45.34
N GLY A 437 -31.27 43.39 -44.20
CA GLY A 437 -30.84 44.49 -43.38
C GLY A 437 -29.56 45.21 -43.86
N ASN A 438 -28.76 44.60 -44.74
CA ASN A 438 -27.50 45.17 -45.21
C ASN A 438 -27.60 45.92 -46.58
N ASP A 439 -28.76 45.93 -47.25
CA ASP A 439 -28.93 46.68 -48.47
C ASP A 439 -29.49 48.12 -48.29
N ASN A 440 -29.57 48.61 -47.05
CA ASN A 440 -30.05 49.94 -46.64
C ASN A 440 -29.08 50.79 -45.82
N GLU A 441 -27.78 50.53 -45.81
CA GLU A 441 -26.76 51.44 -45.31
C GLU A 441 -25.72 51.76 -46.43
#